data_1c396c7fafc48d894278eed40609e868
#
_entry.id   1c396c7fafc48d894278eed40609e868
#
_cell.length_a   1.000
_cell.length_b   1.000
_cell.length_c   1.000
_cell.angle_alpha   90.00
_cell.angle_beta   90.00
_cell.angle_gamma   90.00
#
_symmetry.space_group_name_H-M   'P 1'
#
loop_
_entity.id
_entity.type
_entity.pdbx_description
1 polymer ?
#
loop_
_entity_poly.entity_id
_entity_poly.type
_entity_poly.pdbx_seq_one_letter_code
_entity_poly.pdbx_strand_id
1 'polypeptide(L)'
;MASVLANLASWRLVLLFVAACHHAAPPQHAANVYRGYASWYGEAQMTASGERFNPHALTAAHRTLPLGTRVRVTNTRNGRSVIVRINDRGPYGKGRIIDLSEAAAKQLDMIDAGVAPVTLEVVR
;
A
#
# COMPACT_ATOMS: atom_id res chain seq x y z
N MET A 1 15.87 -26.42 -65.81
CA MET A 1 15.84 -27.42 -64.76
C MET A 1 16.53 -27.02 -63.47
N ALA A 2 16.55 -25.77 -63.10
CA ALA A 2 17.20 -25.37 -61.88
C ALA A 2 16.40 -24.32 -61.14
N SER A 3 15.13 -24.57 -60.93
CA SER A 3 14.25 -23.61 -60.35
C SER A 3 13.75 -23.98 -58.94
N VAL A 4 14.38 -24.95 -58.32
CA VAL A 4 13.88 -25.47 -57.03
C VAL A 4 14.60 -24.84 -55.80
N LEU A 5 15.55 -23.93 -56.04
CA LEU A 5 16.40 -23.45 -54.97
C LEU A 5 15.99 -22.10 -54.40
N ALA A 6 14.88 -21.54 -54.84
CA ALA A 6 14.51 -20.17 -54.38
C ALA A 6 13.63 -20.12 -53.17
N ASN A 7 13.21 -21.24 -52.60
CA ASN A 7 12.21 -21.22 -51.52
C ASN A 7 12.74 -21.48 -50.14
N LEU A 8 14.04 -21.52 -49.96
CA LEU A 8 14.61 -21.80 -48.64
C LEU A 8 14.94 -20.57 -47.81
N ALA A 9 14.72 -19.38 -48.33
CA ALA A 9 15.08 -18.15 -47.65
C ALA A 9 13.96 -17.55 -46.80
N SER A 10 12.73 -18.01 -46.96
CA SER A 10 11.60 -17.40 -46.25
C SER A 10 11.29 -17.97 -44.88
N TRP A 11 11.97 -19.01 -44.50
CA TRP A 11 11.70 -19.69 -43.23
C TRP A 11 12.40 -19.10 -42.02
N ARG A 12 13.35 -18.20 -42.25
CA ARG A 12 14.17 -17.66 -41.20
C ARG A 12 13.58 -16.40 -40.54
N LEU A 13 12.55 -15.85 -41.14
CA LEU A 13 11.96 -14.61 -40.67
C LEU A 13 10.89 -14.80 -39.60
N VAL A 14 10.35 -16.01 -39.43
CA VAL A 14 9.24 -16.27 -38.51
C VAL A 14 9.71 -16.52 -37.10
N LEU A 15 10.98 -16.88 -36.91
CA LEU A 15 11.51 -17.22 -35.59
C LEU A 15 11.93 -16.01 -34.74
N LEU A 16 12.01 -14.84 -35.34
CA LEU A 16 12.45 -13.62 -34.60
C LEU A 16 11.35 -12.89 -33.87
N PHE A 17 10.09 -13.22 -34.12
CA PHE A 17 8.96 -12.53 -33.47
C PHE A 17 8.59 -13.09 -32.10
N VAL A 18 9.04 -14.28 -31.76
CA VAL A 18 8.67 -14.93 -30.49
C VAL A 18 9.49 -14.38 -29.32
N ALA A 19 10.65 -13.77 -29.60
CA ALA A 19 11.53 -13.27 -28.56
C ALA A 19 11.14 -11.89 -28.02
N ALA A 20 10.21 -11.19 -28.67
CA ALA A 20 9.84 -9.82 -28.30
C ALA A 20 8.67 -9.74 -27.30
N CYS A 21 8.10 -10.88 -26.91
CA CYS A 21 6.95 -10.91 -25.99
C CYS A 21 7.33 -11.31 -24.55
N HIS A 22 8.57 -11.16 -24.18
CA HIS A 22 8.92 -11.28 -22.79
C HIS A 22 8.53 -9.98 -22.09
N HIS A 23 7.30 -9.94 -21.62
CA HIS A 23 6.93 -8.97 -20.62
C HIS A 23 7.78 -9.26 -19.38
N ALA A 24 8.52 -8.27 -18.97
CA ALA A 24 9.11 -8.31 -17.66
C ALA A 24 7.99 -8.70 -16.68
N ALA A 25 8.19 -9.77 -15.93
CA ALA A 25 7.27 -10.13 -14.87
C ALA A 25 7.02 -8.88 -14.02
N PRO A 26 5.76 -8.53 -13.69
CA PRO A 26 5.51 -7.43 -12.79
C PRO A 26 6.32 -7.68 -11.52
N PRO A 27 6.93 -6.64 -10.95
CA PRO A 27 7.72 -6.81 -9.74
C PRO A 27 6.88 -7.59 -8.74
N GLN A 28 7.40 -8.72 -8.28
CA GLN A 28 6.69 -9.66 -7.40
C GLN A 28 6.43 -9.09 -6.00
N HIS A 29 6.64 -7.82 -5.84
CA HIS A 29 6.26 -7.03 -4.68
C HIS A 29 5.06 -6.16 -4.99
N ALA A 30 4.00 -6.78 -5.53
CA ALA A 30 2.69 -6.20 -5.35
C ALA A 30 2.49 -6.16 -3.84
N ALA A 31 2.82 -5.03 -3.24
CA ALA A 31 2.59 -4.78 -1.83
C ALA A 31 1.15 -5.14 -1.53
N ASN A 32 0.93 -5.96 -0.51
CA ASN A 32 -0.43 -6.24 -0.07
C ASN A 32 -1.08 -4.91 0.29
N VAL A 33 -2.00 -4.49 -0.57
CA VAL A 33 -2.75 -3.26 -0.38
C VAL A 33 -4.05 -3.63 0.32
N TYR A 34 -4.25 -3.10 1.52
CA TYR A 34 -5.47 -3.27 2.28
C TYR A 34 -6.36 -2.06 2.09
N ARG A 35 -7.66 -2.28 1.98
CA ARG A 35 -8.66 -1.22 1.80
C ARG A 35 -9.65 -1.24 2.95
N GLY A 36 -10.05 -0.07 3.39
CA GLY A 36 -11.03 0.09 4.44
C GLY A 36 -11.13 1.54 4.87
N TYR A 37 -11.64 1.74 6.07
CA TYR A 37 -11.79 3.08 6.63
C TYR A 37 -10.76 3.33 7.73
N ALA A 38 -10.22 4.53 7.75
CA ALA A 38 -9.43 5.06 8.84
C ALA A 38 -10.28 5.96 9.72
N SER A 39 -10.03 5.92 11.01
CA SER A 39 -10.43 6.92 11.98
C SER A 39 -9.17 7.48 12.66
N TRP A 40 -9.33 8.41 13.57
CA TRP A 40 -8.21 8.94 14.33
C TRP A 40 -8.58 9.16 15.80
N TYR A 41 -7.57 9.23 16.64
CA TYR A 41 -7.75 9.45 18.06
C TYR A 41 -6.70 10.43 18.59
N GLY A 42 -7.03 11.17 19.63
CA GLY A 42 -6.18 12.21 20.18
C GLY A 42 -5.97 12.12 21.70
N GLU A 43 -6.52 11.10 22.34
CA GLU A 43 -6.44 10.96 23.80
C GLU A 43 -5.11 10.31 24.21
N ALA A 44 -4.50 10.87 25.26
CA ALA A 44 -3.26 10.34 25.80
C ALA A 44 -3.53 9.01 26.54
N GLN A 45 -2.89 7.95 26.10
CA GLN A 45 -2.99 6.61 26.70
C GLN A 45 -1.68 5.84 26.47
N MET A 46 -1.50 4.78 27.21
CA MET A 46 -0.44 3.82 26.93
C MET A 46 -0.82 2.97 25.73
N THR A 47 0.11 2.82 24.80
CA THR A 47 -0.09 2.01 23.61
C THR A 47 0.35 0.57 23.84
N ALA A 48 -0.04 -0.34 22.93
CA ALA A 48 0.36 -1.75 23.00
C ALA A 48 1.87 -1.93 22.91
N SER A 49 2.61 -1.00 22.31
CA SER A 49 4.07 -1.04 22.28
C SER A 49 4.74 -0.71 23.62
N GLY A 50 3.96 -0.21 24.59
CA GLY A 50 4.48 0.26 25.87
C GLY A 50 4.90 1.74 25.88
N GLU A 51 4.86 2.41 24.72
CA GLU A 51 5.10 3.85 24.67
C GLU A 51 3.82 4.64 24.95
N ARG A 52 3.99 5.85 25.51
CA ARG A 52 2.86 6.75 25.70
C ARG A 52 2.41 7.28 24.34
N PHE A 53 1.11 7.32 24.10
CA PHE A 53 0.57 7.93 22.91
C PHE A 53 0.96 9.41 22.81
N ASN A 54 1.48 9.78 21.64
CA ASN A 54 1.81 11.16 21.30
C ASN A 54 0.99 11.59 20.08
N PRO A 55 0.00 12.51 20.24
CA PRO A 55 -0.83 12.96 19.11
C PRO A 55 -0.04 13.68 18.02
N HIS A 56 1.16 14.17 18.32
CA HIS A 56 2.02 14.88 17.37
C HIS A 56 2.96 13.96 16.58
N ALA A 57 3.05 12.69 16.95
CA ALA A 57 3.85 11.70 16.21
C ALA A 57 3.02 11.05 15.12
N LEU A 58 3.69 10.55 14.09
CA LEU A 58 3.05 9.82 12.98
C LEU A 58 2.95 8.34 13.33
N THR A 59 1.92 7.97 14.07
CA THR A 59 1.67 6.61 14.54
C THR A 59 0.23 6.19 14.29
N ALA A 60 -0.03 4.90 14.40
CA ALA A 60 -1.36 4.34 14.23
C ALA A 60 -1.54 3.03 15.00
N ALA A 61 -2.80 2.68 15.22
CA ALA A 61 -3.21 1.37 15.70
C ALA A 61 -3.66 0.50 14.53
N HIS A 62 -3.24 -0.76 14.55
CA HIS A 62 -3.67 -1.79 13.61
C HIS A 62 -3.85 -3.11 14.35
N ARG A 63 -4.80 -3.95 13.89
CA ARG A 63 -5.17 -5.17 14.62
C ARG A 63 -4.07 -6.21 14.66
N THR A 64 -3.34 -6.39 13.56
CA THR A 64 -2.49 -7.55 13.37
C THR A 64 -1.08 -7.27 12.88
N LEU A 65 -0.82 -6.15 12.22
CA LEU A 65 0.53 -5.83 11.75
C LEU A 65 1.48 -5.74 12.94
N PRO A 66 2.69 -6.30 12.83
CA PRO A 66 3.66 -6.22 13.91
C PRO A 66 3.90 -4.79 14.38
N LEU A 67 4.05 -4.60 15.69
CA LEU A 67 4.42 -3.30 16.26
C LEU A 67 5.77 -2.86 15.67
N GLY A 68 5.85 -1.59 15.26
CA GLY A 68 6.99 -1.06 14.56
C GLY A 68 6.88 -1.09 13.03
N THR A 69 5.89 -1.78 12.47
CA THR A 69 5.66 -1.79 11.04
C THR A 69 5.34 -0.38 10.53
N ARG A 70 5.99 0.01 9.44
CA ARG A 70 5.72 1.28 8.76
C ARG A 70 4.73 1.05 7.63
N VAL A 71 3.72 1.89 7.56
CA VAL A 71 2.60 1.75 6.63
C VAL A 71 2.35 3.09 5.94
N ARG A 72 2.26 3.06 4.61
CA ARG A 72 1.76 4.20 3.86
C ARG A 72 0.24 4.13 3.86
N VAL A 73 -0.38 5.17 4.38
CA VAL A 73 -1.82 5.35 4.38
C VAL A 73 -2.18 6.41 3.35
N THR A 74 -3.06 6.07 2.43
CA THR A 74 -3.54 6.99 1.40
C THR A 74 -5.03 7.21 1.58
N ASN A 75 -5.42 8.48 1.72
CA ASN A 75 -6.82 8.89 1.68
C ASN A 75 -7.29 8.87 0.23
N THR A 76 -8.18 7.96 -0.11
CA THR A 76 -8.61 7.78 -1.51
C THR A 76 -9.53 8.89 -2.00
N ARG A 77 -10.07 9.73 -1.11
CA ARG A 77 -10.90 10.87 -1.53
C ARG A 77 -10.08 12.04 -2.08
N ASN A 78 -8.88 12.25 -1.56
CA ASN A 78 -8.06 13.40 -1.94
C ASN A 78 -6.66 13.02 -2.45
N GLY A 79 -6.28 11.75 -2.40
CA GLY A 79 -4.98 11.27 -2.85
C GLY A 79 -3.82 11.56 -1.92
N ARG A 80 -4.04 12.18 -0.76
CA ARG A 80 -2.97 12.46 0.21
C ARG A 80 -2.51 11.17 0.88
N SER A 81 -1.24 11.09 1.17
CA SER A 81 -0.66 9.95 1.87
C SER A 81 0.28 10.38 3.00
N VAL A 82 0.44 9.49 3.96
CA VAL A 82 1.35 9.65 5.09
C VAL A 82 1.91 8.28 5.47
N ILE A 83 3.16 8.23 5.90
CA ILE A 83 3.75 7.02 6.46
C ILE A 83 3.65 7.10 7.97
N VAL A 84 3.06 6.05 8.57
CA VAL A 84 2.89 5.92 10.01
C VAL A 84 3.60 4.67 10.52
N ARG A 85 3.94 4.68 11.79
CA ARG A 85 4.47 3.50 12.49
C ARG A 85 3.37 2.90 13.35
N ILE A 86 3.14 1.59 13.21
CA ILE A 86 2.17 0.88 14.04
C ILE A 86 2.75 0.71 15.44
N ASN A 87 2.06 1.24 16.43
CA ASN A 87 2.47 1.16 17.83
C ASN A 87 1.35 0.74 18.78
N ASP A 88 0.16 0.46 18.25
CA ASP A 88 -0.99 0.11 19.07
C ASP A 88 -1.88 -0.91 18.38
N ARG A 89 -2.85 -1.46 19.10
CA ARG A 89 -3.83 -2.43 18.64
C ARG A 89 -5.23 -1.81 18.55
N GLY A 90 -5.98 -2.23 17.55
CA GLY A 90 -7.28 -1.74 17.14
C GLY A 90 -7.23 -1.27 15.69
N PRO A 91 -8.30 -0.69 15.19
CA PRO A 91 -9.65 -0.57 15.76
C PRO A 91 -10.44 -1.88 15.69
N TYR A 92 -11.48 -2.02 16.49
CA TYR A 92 -12.33 -3.22 16.52
C TYR A 92 -13.72 -2.99 15.94
N GLY A 93 -14.01 -1.79 15.47
CA GLY A 93 -15.25 -1.46 14.78
C GLY A 93 -15.29 -2.03 13.36
N LYS A 94 -16.48 -2.32 12.85
CA LYS A 94 -16.67 -2.84 11.49
C LYS A 94 -16.24 -1.82 10.45
N GLY A 95 -15.52 -2.28 9.42
CA GLY A 95 -15.06 -1.48 8.30
C GLY A 95 -13.85 -0.59 8.59
N ARG A 96 -13.51 -0.37 9.84
CA ARG A 96 -12.30 0.39 10.21
C ARG A 96 -11.12 -0.55 10.29
N ILE A 97 -10.02 -0.18 9.63
CA ILE A 97 -8.81 -1.00 9.56
C ILE A 97 -7.61 -0.35 10.22
N ILE A 98 -7.67 0.94 10.48
CA ILE A 98 -6.57 1.68 11.11
C ILE A 98 -7.12 2.88 11.89
N ASP A 99 -6.55 3.14 13.07
CA ASP A 99 -6.78 4.35 13.84
C ASP A 99 -5.50 5.19 13.83
N LEU A 100 -5.58 6.38 13.26
CA LEU A 100 -4.44 7.27 13.08
C LEU A 100 -4.26 8.20 14.28
N SER A 101 -3.01 8.62 14.50
CA SER A 101 -2.75 9.76 15.37
C SER A 101 -3.35 11.04 14.76
N GLU A 102 -3.56 12.05 15.60
CA GLU A 102 -4.04 13.36 15.12
C GLU A 102 -3.12 13.96 14.06
N ALA A 103 -1.81 13.89 14.24
CA ALA A 103 -0.85 14.42 13.28
C ALA A 103 -0.96 13.73 11.92
N ALA A 104 -1.13 12.40 11.89
CA ALA A 104 -1.33 11.66 10.67
C ALA A 104 -2.65 12.03 9.99
N ALA A 105 -3.72 12.14 10.77
CA ALA A 105 -5.03 12.54 10.24
C ALA A 105 -5.01 13.95 9.64
N LYS A 106 -4.26 14.88 10.25
CA LYS A 106 -4.06 16.23 9.69
C LYS A 106 -3.38 16.17 8.32
N GLN A 107 -2.35 15.36 8.16
CA GLN A 107 -1.67 15.21 6.88
C GLN A 107 -2.58 14.60 5.81
N LEU A 108 -3.54 13.78 6.18
CA LEU A 108 -4.53 13.22 5.26
C LEU A 108 -5.76 14.13 5.04
N ASP A 109 -5.80 15.27 5.70
CA ASP A 109 -6.95 16.22 5.64
C ASP A 109 -8.27 15.52 5.98
N MET A 110 -8.30 14.79 7.10
CA MET A 110 -9.47 14.04 7.53
C MET A 110 -9.92 14.34 8.97
N ILE A 111 -9.40 15.38 9.57
CA ILE A 111 -9.75 15.73 10.95
C ILE A 111 -11.26 16.01 11.08
N ASP A 112 -11.80 16.86 10.22
CA ASP A 112 -13.20 17.25 10.29
C ASP A 112 -14.15 16.11 9.91
N ALA A 113 -13.77 15.32 8.92
CA ALA A 113 -14.54 14.16 8.52
C ALA A 113 -14.55 13.05 9.58
N GLY A 114 -13.48 12.93 10.36
CA GLY A 114 -13.31 11.93 11.40
C GLY A 114 -13.02 10.53 10.89
N VAL A 115 -13.56 10.16 9.75
CA VAL A 115 -13.41 8.87 9.07
C VAL A 115 -13.17 9.12 7.58
N ALA A 116 -12.27 8.35 6.98
CA ALA A 116 -11.98 8.45 5.55
C ALA A 116 -11.70 7.07 4.96
N PRO A 117 -12.07 6.83 3.69
CA PRO A 117 -11.67 5.63 2.98
C PRO A 117 -10.18 5.69 2.67
N VAL A 118 -9.46 4.63 2.98
CA VAL A 118 -8.01 4.59 2.82
C VAL A 118 -7.55 3.29 2.18
N THR A 119 -6.36 3.35 1.62
CA THR A 119 -5.55 2.17 1.32
C THR A 119 -4.33 2.15 2.23
N LEU A 120 -3.93 0.95 2.64
CA LEU A 120 -2.73 0.72 3.45
C LEU A 120 -1.74 -0.10 2.65
N GLU A 121 -0.49 0.33 2.68
CA GLU A 121 0.62 -0.39 2.04
C GLU A 121 1.80 -0.46 3.01
N VAL A 122 2.27 -1.67 3.31
CA VAL A 122 3.45 -1.85 4.17
C VAL A 122 4.69 -1.33 3.45
N VAL A 123 5.45 -0.48 4.12
CA VAL A 123 6.70 0.11 3.61
C VAL A 123 7.88 -0.69 4.14
N ARG A 124 8.75 -1.09 3.25
CA ARG A 124 9.98 -1.81 3.60
C ARG A 124 11.20 -0.93 3.48
#